data_78c85bd220b7c356d0d050cf1de44e25
#
_entry.id   78c85bd220b7c356d0d050cf1de44e25
#
_cell.length_a   1.000
_cell.length_b   1.000
_cell.length_c   1.000
_cell.angle_alpha   90.00
_cell.angle_beta   90.00
_cell.angle_gamma   90.00
#
_symmetry.space_group_name_H-M   'P 1'
#
loop_
_entity.id
_entity.type
_entity.pdbx_description
1 polymer ?
#
loop_
_entity_poly.entity_id
_entity_poly.type
_entity_poly.pdbx_seq_one_letter_code
_entity_poly.pdbx_strand_id
1 'polypeptide(L)'
;MAEHGREGGLDAPTRHPLNQDDPKFWDEDDLNTELERVYDICHTCRRCVSLCNAFPTLFDLIDDSDTMEVDGVAVADYAKVVDHCYLCDLCYLTKCPYVPPHEWNLDFPHLMLRAKAIKFKKGDTKIRDNIITSTDMVGKMASMPLVNTLVNSGNKN
;
A
#
# COMPACT_ATOMS: atom_id res chain seq x y z
N MET A 1 13.60 -28.37 13.44
CA MET A 1 12.25 -28.13 14.00
C MET A 1 11.85 -26.76 13.50
N ALA A 2 10.87 -26.66 12.60
CA ALA A 2 10.36 -25.37 12.18
C ALA A 2 9.68 -24.72 13.39
N GLU A 3 10.19 -23.59 13.86
CA GLU A 3 9.45 -22.73 14.77
C GLU A 3 8.20 -22.26 14.04
N HIS A 4 7.08 -22.88 14.36
CA HIS A 4 5.79 -22.35 13.92
C HIS A 4 5.67 -20.94 14.49
N GLY A 5 5.68 -19.94 13.61
CA GLY A 5 5.42 -18.56 13.96
C GLY A 5 4.18 -18.50 14.84
N ARG A 6 4.29 -17.97 16.04
CA ARG A 6 3.19 -17.90 16.98
C ARG A 6 2.12 -16.95 16.45
N GLU A 7 1.02 -17.51 16.02
CA GLU A 7 -0.17 -16.72 15.71
C GLU A 7 -0.54 -15.91 16.97
N GLY A 8 -0.48 -14.57 16.87
CA GLY A 8 -0.75 -13.68 17.99
C GLY A 8 0.40 -13.49 19.00
N GLY A 9 1.66 -13.73 18.59
CA GLY A 9 2.84 -13.40 19.42
C GLY A 9 2.91 -11.91 19.77
N LEU A 10 3.53 -11.60 20.91
CA LEU A 10 3.80 -10.22 21.35
C LEU A 10 5.11 -9.66 20.78
N ASP A 11 5.86 -10.48 20.07
CA ASP A 11 7.12 -10.09 19.48
C ASP A 11 6.88 -9.23 18.23
N ALA A 12 7.77 -8.28 17.99
CA ALA A 12 7.72 -7.48 16.77
C ALA A 12 7.96 -8.38 15.55
N PRO A 13 7.18 -8.22 14.46
CA PRO A 13 7.38 -9.01 13.26
C PRO A 13 8.74 -8.70 12.62
N THR A 14 9.36 -9.72 12.02
CA THR A 14 10.59 -9.57 11.26
C THR A 14 10.29 -9.04 9.88
N ARG A 15 10.78 -7.85 9.53
CA ARG A 15 10.53 -7.25 8.23
C ARG A 15 11.73 -7.39 7.30
N HIS A 16 11.46 -7.83 6.07
CA HIS A 16 12.46 -7.89 5.02
C HIS A 16 12.49 -6.56 4.24
N PRO A 17 13.67 -5.98 3.96
CA PRO A 17 13.77 -4.75 3.18
C PRO A 17 13.31 -4.97 1.74
N LEU A 18 12.69 -3.95 1.13
CA LEU A 18 12.43 -3.92 -0.30
C LEU A 18 13.72 -3.61 -1.06
N ASN A 19 14.05 -4.43 -2.05
CA ASN A 19 15.20 -4.22 -2.92
C ASN A 19 14.76 -3.55 -4.23
N GLN A 20 14.88 -2.23 -4.30
CA GLN A 20 14.52 -1.44 -5.49
C GLN A 20 15.55 -1.57 -6.63
N ASP A 21 16.74 -2.10 -6.35
CA ASP A 21 17.78 -2.35 -7.38
C ASP A 21 17.54 -3.67 -8.12
N ASP A 22 16.67 -4.54 -7.58
CA ASP A 22 16.26 -5.77 -8.24
C ASP A 22 15.28 -5.44 -9.39
N PRO A 23 15.59 -5.83 -10.65
CA PRO A 23 14.65 -5.66 -11.77
C PRO A 23 13.26 -6.24 -11.50
N LYS A 24 13.18 -7.32 -10.73
CA LYS A 24 11.93 -7.98 -10.35
C LYS A 24 11.01 -7.08 -9.53
N PHE A 25 11.58 -6.13 -8.76
CA PHE A 25 10.79 -5.14 -8.02
C PHE A 25 9.87 -4.31 -8.93
N TRP A 26 10.32 -4.04 -10.17
CA TRP A 26 9.63 -3.20 -11.16
C TRP A 26 8.80 -4.01 -12.16
N ASP A 27 8.82 -5.34 -12.06
CA ASP A 27 8.05 -6.22 -12.93
C ASP A 27 6.57 -6.23 -12.49
N GLU A 28 5.69 -5.85 -13.42
CA GLU A 28 4.25 -5.74 -13.15
C GLU A 28 3.54 -7.08 -13.12
N ASP A 29 3.98 -8.04 -13.92
CA ASP A 29 3.38 -9.37 -13.91
C ASP A 29 3.69 -10.09 -12.59
N ASP A 30 4.92 -9.93 -12.09
CA ASP A 30 5.30 -10.43 -10.77
C ASP A 30 4.56 -9.68 -9.64
N LEU A 31 4.38 -8.36 -9.77
CA LEU A 31 3.56 -7.59 -8.82
C LEU A 31 2.11 -8.08 -8.79
N ASN A 32 1.49 -8.26 -9.95
CA ASN A 32 0.09 -8.67 -10.05
C ASN A 32 -0.11 -10.08 -9.48
N THR A 33 0.82 -11.00 -9.75
CA THR A 33 0.81 -12.35 -9.17
C THR A 33 0.89 -12.31 -7.65
N GLU A 34 1.75 -11.45 -7.09
CA GLU A 34 1.87 -11.30 -5.65
C GLU A 34 0.66 -10.58 -5.04
N LEU A 35 0.07 -9.60 -5.73
CA LEU A 35 -1.17 -8.96 -5.30
C LEU A 35 -2.31 -9.98 -5.21
N GLU A 36 -2.49 -10.80 -6.24
CA GLU A 36 -3.51 -11.85 -6.26
C GLU A 36 -3.33 -12.82 -5.10
N ARG A 37 -2.11 -13.34 -4.89
CA ARG A 37 -1.79 -14.23 -3.77
C ARG A 37 -2.13 -13.61 -2.40
N VAL A 38 -1.73 -12.36 -2.20
CA VAL A 38 -1.95 -11.66 -0.93
C VAL A 38 -3.42 -11.31 -0.72
N TYR A 39 -4.12 -10.91 -1.78
CA TYR A 39 -5.54 -10.59 -1.72
C TYR A 39 -6.40 -11.82 -1.40
N ASP A 40 -6.04 -12.99 -1.93
CA ASP A 40 -6.67 -14.27 -1.61
C ASP A 40 -6.54 -14.61 -0.11
N ILE A 41 -5.33 -14.50 0.44
CA ILE A 41 -5.11 -14.69 1.88
C ILE A 41 -5.91 -13.68 2.71
N CYS A 42 -5.92 -12.41 2.30
CA CYS A 42 -6.65 -11.35 3.01
C CYS A 42 -8.17 -11.56 2.94
N HIS A 43 -8.69 -12.00 1.79
CA HIS A 43 -10.09 -12.32 1.59
C HIS A 43 -10.54 -13.47 2.51
N THR A 44 -9.78 -14.55 2.56
CA THR A 44 -10.07 -15.69 3.43
C THR A 44 -10.03 -15.30 4.91
N CYS A 45 -9.10 -14.44 5.32
CA CYS A 45 -8.88 -14.06 6.72
C CYS A 45 -9.81 -12.94 7.22
N ARG A 46 -10.04 -11.90 6.45
CA ARG A 46 -10.88 -10.70 6.72
C ARG A 46 -10.66 -9.98 8.06
N ARG A 47 -9.61 -10.30 8.83
CA ARG A 47 -9.35 -9.67 10.15
C ARG A 47 -9.20 -8.16 10.11
N CYS A 48 -8.72 -7.61 9.00
CA CYS A 48 -8.35 -6.20 8.85
C CYS A 48 -9.49 -5.32 8.34
N VAL A 49 -10.72 -5.84 8.18
CA VAL A 49 -11.85 -5.12 7.59
C VAL A 49 -12.11 -3.75 8.23
N SER A 50 -11.86 -3.60 9.53
CA SER A 50 -12.12 -2.37 10.28
C SER A 50 -10.90 -1.42 10.41
N LEU A 51 -9.74 -1.77 9.83
CA LEU A 51 -8.52 -0.96 10.04
C LEU A 51 -8.43 0.26 9.14
N CYS A 52 -8.80 0.12 7.87
CA CYS A 52 -8.73 1.18 6.88
C CYS A 52 -9.61 0.88 5.67
N ASN A 53 -9.72 1.81 4.72
CA ASN A 53 -10.56 1.63 3.54
C ASN A 53 -10.05 0.62 2.51
N ALA A 54 -8.77 0.23 2.54
CA ALA A 54 -8.21 -0.71 1.58
C ALA A 54 -8.86 -2.11 1.68
N PHE A 55 -9.12 -2.58 2.90
CA PHE A 55 -9.70 -3.92 3.09
C PHE A 55 -11.19 -4.01 2.74
N PRO A 56 -12.07 -3.10 3.17
CA PRO A 56 -13.44 -3.08 2.65
C PRO A 56 -13.48 -3.00 1.13
N THR A 57 -12.67 -2.12 0.51
CA THR A 57 -12.59 -2.03 -0.96
C THR A 57 -12.20 -3.37 -1.59
N LEU A 58 -11.21 -4.09 -1.04
CA LEU A 58 -10.83 -5.40 -1.51
C LEU A 58 -11.98 -6.40 -1.41
N PHE A 59 -12.64 -6.43 -0.25
CA PHE A 59 -13.70 -7.42 0.01
C PHE A 59 -14.94 -7.13 -0.82
N ASP A 60 -15.31 -5.87 -1.00
CA ASP A 60 -16.43 -5.48 -1.87
C ASP A 60 -16.16 -5.87 -3.33
N LEU A 61 -14.93 -5.64 -3.84
CA LEU A 61 -14.55 -6.05 -5.21
C LEU A 61 -14.66 -7.57 -5.42
N ILE A 62 -14.31 -8.36 -4.40
CA ILE A 62 -14.39 -9.81 -4.48
C ILE A 62 -15.84 -10.27 -4.32
N ASP A 63 -16.56 -9.75 -3.33
CA ASP A 63 -17.93 -10.15 -3.03
C ASP A 63 -18.89 -9.76 -4.19
N ASP A 64 -18.57 -8.71 -4.96
CA ASP A 64 -19.31 -8.26 -6.14
C ASP A 64 -18.88 -8.99 -7.44
N SER A 65 -17.82 -9.81 -7.41
CA SER A 65 -17.35 -10.55 -8.58
C SER A 65 -18.22 -11.78 -8.87
N ASP A 66 -18.21 -12.23 -10.13
CA ASP A 66 -19.03 -13.39 -10.56
C ASP A 66 -18.67 -14.69 -9.84
N THR A 67 -17.41 -14.86 -9.46
CA THR A 67 -16.90 -16.06 -8.77
C THR A 67 -16.95 -15.91 -7.25
N MET A 68 -17.11 -14.68 -6.72
CA MET A 68 -16.92 -14.34 -5.29
C MET A 68 -15.54 -14.73 -4.77
N GLU A 69 -14.55 -14.79 -5.67
CA GLU A 69 -13.14 -15.08 -5.41
C GLU A 69 -12.24 -14.04 -6.10
N VAL A 70 -10.96 -14.01 -5.76
CA VAL A 70 -10.00 -13.02 -6.30
C VAL A 70 -9.83 -13.15 -7.81
N ASP A 71 -9.95 -14.36 -8.36
CA ASP A 71 -9.87 -14.64 -9.80
C ASP A 71 -11.00 -13.98 -10.62
N GLY A 72 -12.11 -13.67 -9.98
CA GLY A 72 -13.23 -12.91 -10.59
C GLY A 72 -13.01 -11.41 -10.65
N VAL A 73 -11.98 -10.88 -9.97
CA VAL A 73 -11.68 -9.45 -9.96
C VAL A 73 -10.72 -9.08 -11.08
N ALA A 74 -11.07 -8.09 -11.88
CA ALA A 74 -10.17 -7.62 -12.94
C ALA A 74 -8.88 -7.04 -12.34
N VAL A 75 -7.72 -7.43 -12.89
CA VAL A 75 -6.39 -6.96 -12.42
C VAL A 75 -6.30 -5.42 -12.39
N ALA A 76 -6.96 -4.74 -13.33
CA ALA A 76 -7.05 -3.28 -13.38
C ALA A 76 -7.70 -2.68 -12.12
N ASP A 77 -8.55 -3.42 -11.44
CA ASP A 77 -9.26 -2.98 -10.25
C ASP A 77 -8.42 -3.13 -8.96
N TYR A 78 -7.33 -3.88 -9.00
CA TYR A 78 -6.38 -3.97 -7.88
C TYR A 78 -5.83 -2.60 -7.47
N ALA A 79 -5.70 -1.69 -8.44
CA ALA A 79 -5.28 -0.31 -8.18
C ALA A 79 -6.20 0.44 -7.22
N LYS A 80 -7.49 0.11 -7.15
CA LYS A 80 -8.44 0.72 -6.22
C LYS A 80 -8.06 0.41 -4.77
N VAL A 81 -7.65 -0.82 -4.49
CA VAL A 81 -7.18 -1.25 -3.16
C VAL A 81 -5.87 -0.57 -2.81
N VAL A 82 -4.93 -0.52 -3.76
CA VAL A 82 -3.63 0.16 -3.62
C VAL A 82 -3.81 1.63 -3.26
N ASP A 83 -4.72 2.33 -3.95
CA ASP A 83 -4.96 3.76 -3.74
C ASP A 83 -5.54 4.06 -2.35
N HIS A 84 -6.30 3.14 -1.77
CA HIS A 84 -6.86 3.27 -0.42
C HIS A 84 -5.90 2.90 0.72
N CYS A 85 -4.71 2.37 0.42
CA CYS A 85 -3.70 2.07 1.43
C CYS A 85 -2.87 3.32 1.76
N TYR A 86 -2.86 3.70 3.05
CA TYR A 86 -2.11 4.84 3.58
C TYR A 86 -0.70 4.50 4.05
N LEU A 87 -0.23 3.27 3.88
CA LEU A 87 1.08 2.79 4.32
C LEU A 87 1.35 3.01 5.83
N CYS A 88 0.32 2.89 6.65
CA CYS A 88 0.39 3.16 8.09
C CYS A 88 0.92 1.98 8.93
N ASP A 89 1.14 0.82 8.32
CA ASP A 89 1.64 -0.42 8.93
C ASP A 89 0.75 -1.06 10.02
N LEU A 90 -0.40 -0.51 10.34
CA LEU A 90 -1.26 -1.06 11.41
C LEU A 90 -1.67 -2.52 11.15
N CYS A 91 -1.99 -2.89 9.91
CA CYS A 91 -2.30 -4.28 9.58
C CYS A 91 -1.13 -5.21 9.84
N TYR A 92 0.09 -4.78 9.51
CA TYR A 92 1.32 -5.54 9.69
C TYR A 92 1.69 -5.69 11.17
N LEU A 93 1.69 -4.58 11.92
CA LEU A 93 2.18 -4.55 13.29
C LEU A 93 1.22 -5.14 14.32
N THR A 94 -0.09 -5.06 14.08
CA THR A 94 -1.07 -5.34 15.14
C THR A 94 -2.08 -6.44 14.83
N LYS A 95 -2.31 -6.78 13.57
CA LYS A 95 -3.45 -7.63 13.18
C LYS A 95 -3.09 -8.88 12.40
N CYS A 96 -2.10 -8.81 11.51
CA CYS A 96 -1.83 -9.91 10.59
C CYS A 96 -1.07 -11.06 11.27
N PRO A 97 -1.63 -12.27 11.32
CA PRO A 97 -0.92 -13.42 11.89
C PRO A 97 0.08 -14.04 10.91
N TYR A 98 0.04 -13.62 9.63
CA TYR A 98 0.78 -14.22 8.52
C TYR A 98 2.03 -13.44 8.14
N VAL A 99 2.41 -12.45 8.95
CA VAL A 99 3.66 -11.71 8.77
C VAL A 99 4.88 -12.58 9.11
N PRO A 100 6.07 -12.29 8.56
CA PRO A 100 7.29 -13.00 8.93
C PRO A 100 7.47 -13.07 10.47
N PRO A 101 7.86 -14.22 11.01
CA PRO A 101 8.44 -15.41 10.38
C PRO A 101 7.42 -16.47 9.89
N HIS A 102 6.15 -16.12 9.72
CA HIS A 102 5.16 -17.07 9.18
C HIS A 102 5.56 -17.51 7.76
N GLU A 103 5.28 -18.76 7.39
CA GLU A 103 5.66 -19.34 6.08
C GLU A 103 5.06 -18.58 4.87
N TRP A 104 3.90 -17.95 5.04
CA TRP A 104 3.28 -17.15 4.00
C TRP A 104 3.94 -15.78 3.78
N ASN A 105 4.81 -15.36 4.66
CA ASN A 105 5.67 -14.18 4.54
C ASN A 105 4.92 -12.94 4.01
N LEU A 106 3.74 -12.65 4.58
CA LEU A 106 2.85 -11.61 4.09
C LEU A 106 3.27 -10.24 4.62
N ASP A 107 3.57 -9.30 3.72
CA ASP A 107 3.81 -7.89 4.03
C ASP A 107 2.95 -6.99 3.14
N PHE A 108 1.67 -6.82 3.53
CA PHE A 108 0.71 -6.02 2.78
C PHE A 108 1.18 -4.58 2.56
N PRO A 109 1.68 -3.83 3.58
CA PRO A 109 2.14 -2.46 3.35
C PRO A 109 3.31 -2.34 2.38
N HIS A 110 4.29 -3.24 2.44
CA HIS A 110 5.41 -3.26 1.49
C HIS A 110 4.96 -3.59 0.05
N LEU A 111 4.00 -4.50 -0.10
CA LEU A 111 3.41 -4.80 -1.40
C LEU A 111 2.68 -3.56 -1.97
N MET A 112 1.90 -2.86 -1.14
CA MET A 112 1.25 -1.61 -1.54
C MET A 112 2.27 -0.51 -1.88
N LEU A 113 3.36 -0.41 -1.13
CA LEU A 113 4.45 0.52 -1.42
C LEU A 113 5.09 0.22 -2.78
N ARG A 114 5.37 -1.06 -3.07
CA ARG A 114 5.89 -1.51 -4.38
C ARG A 114 4.92 -1.11 -5.50
N ALA A 115 3.63 -1.38 -5.36
CA ALA A 115 2.62 -1.04 -6.34
C ALA A 115 2.55 0.49 -6.59
N LYS A 116 2.58 1.30 -5.52
CA LYS A 116 2.61 2.76 -5.62
C LYS A 116 3.90 3.27 -6.29
N ALA A 117 5.06 2.66 -6.01
CA ALA A 117 6.34 3.02 -6.63
C ALA A 117 6.32 2.76 -8.14
N ILE A 118 5.80 1.61 -8.58
CA ILE A 118 5.63 1.28 -10.00
C ILE A 118 4.69 2.27 -10.69
N LYS A 119 3.54 2.55 -10.06
CA LYS A 119 2.56 3.54 -10.55
C LYS A 119 3.19 4.93 -10.71
N PHE A 120 3.96 5.37 -9.72
CA PHE A 120 4.69 6.64 -9.77
C PHE A 120 5.73 6.67 -10.90
N LYS A 121 6.51 5.60 -11.06
CA LYS A 121 7.54 5.47 -12.11
C LYS A 121 6.92 5.54 -13.51
N LYS A 122 5.72 5.00 -13.69
CA LYS A 122 4.97 5.06 -14.96
C LYS A 122 4.39 6.45 -15.27
N GLY A 123 4.39 7.35 -14.29
CA GLY A 123 3.74 8.66 -14.42
C GLY A 123 2.21 8.61 -14.29
N ASP A 124 1.65 7.48 -13.86
CA ASP A 124 0.22 7.33 -13.61
C ASP A 124 -0.15 7.91 -12.23
N THR A 125 0.10 9.21 -12.08
CA THR A 125 -0.18 9.97 -10.87
C THR A 125 -0.91 11.26 -11.20
N LYS A 126 -1.77 11.70 -10.29
CA LYS A 126 -2.49 12.98 -10.47
C LYS A 126 -1.52 14.15 -10.39
N ILE A 127 -1.73 15.18 -11.20
CA ILE A 127 -0.91 16.41 -11.20
C ILE A 127 -0.81 17.00 -9.78
N ARG A 128 -1.92 16.99 -9.04
CA ARG A 128 -1.95 17.44 -7.64
C ARG A 128 -0.94 16.70 -6.77
N ASP A 129 -0.87 15.37 -6.91
CA ASP A 129 -0.02 14.51 -6.09
C ASP A 129 1.45 14.75 -6.44
N ASN A 130 1.77 14.94 -7.74
CA ASN A 130 3.11 15.31 -8.19
C ASN A 130 3.56 16.66 -7.64
N ILE A 131 2.67 17.65 -7.56
CA ILE A 131 2.99 18.95 -6.98
C ILE A 131 3.26 18.83 -5.48
N ILE A 132 2.38 18.14 -4.74
CA ILE A 132 2.51 17.99 -3.28
C ILE A 132 3.76 17.19 -2.90
N THR A 133 4.10 16.16 -3.66
CA THR A 133 5.29 15.31 -3.41
C THR A 133 6.60 15.98 -3.85
N SER A 134 6.54 17.02 -4.70
CA SER A 134 7.72 17.80 -5.11
C SER A 134 8.13 18.81 -4.02
N THR A 135 8.47 18.31 -2.84
CA THR A 135 8.73 19.13 -1.63
C THR A 135 9.81 20.21 -1.86
N ASP A 136 10.87 19.90 -2.59
CA ASP A 136 11.95 20.83 -2.90
C ASP A 136 11.47 22.00 -3.79
N MET A 137 10.63 21.69 -4.79
CA MET A 137 10.06 22.70 -5.68
C MET A 137 9.08 23.59 -4.90
N VAL A 138 8.19 22.99 -4.14
CA VAL A 138 7.21 23.70 -3.30
C VAL A 138 7.92 24.54 -2.25
N GLY A 139 8.97 24.03 -1.60
CA GLY A 139 9.79 24.75 -0.63
C GLY A 139 10.50 25.97 -1.25
N LYS A 140 11.08 25.82 -2.44
CA LYS A 140 11.70 26.93 -3.18
C LYS A 140 10.67 28.00 -3.57
N MET A 141 9.51 27.61 -4.04
CA MET A 141 8.42 28.56 -4.35
C MET A 141 7.91 29.28 -3.10
N ALA A 142 7.69 28.55 -2.01
CA ALA A 142 7.22 29.12 -0.74
C ALA A 142 8.23 30.08 -0.10
N SER A 143 9.54 29.89 -0.34
CA SER A 143 10.59 30.77 0.17
C SER A 143 10.76 32.08 -0.61
N MET A 144 10.09 32.26 -1.77
CA MET A 144 10.12 33.51 -2.51
C MET A 144 9.44 34.62 -1.70
N PRO A 145 10.06 35.82 -1.57
CA PRO A 145 9.54 36.90 -0.71
C PRO A 145 8.11 37.33 -1.06
N LEU A 146 7.76 37.31 -2.34
CA LEU A 146 6.43 37.68 -2.83
C LEU A 146 5.37 36.66 -2.41
N VAL A 147 5.65 35.35 -2.56
CA VAL A 147 4.75 34.26 -2.20
C VAL A 147 4.57 34.21 -0.70
N ASN A 148 5.65 34.35 0.06
CA ASN A 148 5.64 34.36 1.51
C ASN A 148 4.77 35.52 2.05
N THR A 149 4.89 36.71 1.47
CA THR A 149 4.06 37.88 1.86
C THR A 149 2.57 37.63 1.56
N LEU A 150 2.24 37.09 0.39
CA LEU A 150 0.85 36.80 0.00
C LEU A 150 0.21 35.75 0.91
N VAL A 151 0.90 34.62 1.17
CA VAL A 151 0.39 33.54 2.04
C VAL A 151 0.21 34.06 3.47
N ASN A 152 1.17 34.80 4.01
CA ASN A 152 1.08 35.32 5.37
C ASN A 152 0.04 36.46 5.50
N SER A 153 -0.25 37.21 4.45
CA SER A 153 -1.32 38.20 4.48
C SER A 153 -2.71 37.55 4.47
N GLY A 154 -2.88 36.42 3.76
CA GLY A 154 -4.12 35.66 3.74
C GLY A 154 -4.43 34.93 5.08
N ASN A 155 -3.41 34.62 5.87
CA ASN A 155 -3.57 33.95 7.19
C ASN A 155 -3.80 34.93 8.34
N LYS A 156 -3.87 36.22 8.11
CA LYS A 156 -4.09 37.26 9.15
C LYS A 156 -5.55 37.68 9.32
N ASN A 157 -6.49 37.05 8.60
CA ASN A 157 -7.92 37.30 8.69
C ASN A 157 -8.67 36.19 9.39
#